data_1780288dac8fa1dc66ce6a43e2ca654f
#
_entry.id   1780288dac8fa1dc66ce6a43e2ca654f
#
_cell.length_a   1.000
_cell.length_b   1.000
_cell.length_c   1.000
_cell.angle_alpha   90.00
_cell.angle_beta   90.00
_cell.angle_gamma   90.00
#
_symmetry.space_group_name_H-M   'P 1'
#
loop_
_entity.id
_entity.type
_entity.pdbx_description
1 polymer ?
#
loop_
_entity_poly.entity_id
_entity_poly.type
_entity_poly.pdbx_seq_one_letter_code
_entity_poly.pdbx_strand_id
1 'polypeptide(L)'
;MSIERTLTGRASRHVLPDGIIDTQSHIYAPDFPVMPGGPGLPIGMPDEKQYRRLCSWLGISKTVITVANAYQRNNDCLLHVLREFGADARGVAAISPNITDQSLMALIDQGIVGARIMDLHGGAYNFSHIKNLDQKTSANELMI
;
A
#
# COMPACT_ATOMS: atom_id res chain seq x y z
N MET A 1 -4.17 -13.67 18.77
CA MET A 1 -3.51 -14.96 18.47
C MET A 1 -2.63 -14.72 17.26
N SER A 2 -1.29 -14.76 17.38
CA SER A 2 -0.40 -14.65 16.21
C SER A 2 -0.36 -16.00 15.50
N ILE A 3 -0.50 -15.98 14.18
CA ILE A 3 -0.25 -17.18 13.37
C ILE A 3 1.23 -17.17 13.04
N GLU A 4 1.96 -18.15 13.55
CA GLU A 4 3.34 -18.34 13.16
C GLU A 4 3.38 -18.79 11.70
N ARG A 5 4.01 -17.97 10.86
CA ARG A 5 4.20 -18.26 9.43
C ARG A 5 5.65 -18.68 9.22
N THR A 6 5.86 -19.91 8.83
CA THR A 6 7.17 -20.36 8.35
C THR A 6 7.45 -19.73 7.00
N LEU A 7 8.14 -18.60 7.01
CA LEU A 7 8.65 -17.91 5.81
C LEU A 7 10.01 -18.50 5.35
N THR A 8 10.39 -19.65 5.90
CA THR A 8 11.65 -20.34 5.63
C THR A 8 11.32 -21.79 5.27
N GLY A 9 10.84 -21.99 4.08
CA GLY A 9 10.69 -23.31 3.47
C GLY A 9 11.83 -23.59 2.49
N ARG A 10 11.76 -24.72 1.77
CA ARG A 10 12.59 -24.93 0.57
C ARG A 10 12.38 -23.75 -0.36
N ALA A 11 13.45 -23.26 -0.93
CA ALA A 11 13.36 -22.28 -2.02
C ALA A 11 12.35 -22.75 -3.09
N SER A 12 11.64 -21.80 -3.68
CA SER A 12 10.73 -22.11 -4.78
C SER A 12 11.45 -22.96 -5.83
N ARG A 13 10.76 -23.94 -6.40
CA ARG A 13 11.30 -24.71 -7.54
C ARG A 13 11.49 -23.85 -8.78
N HIS A 14 10.77 -22.74 -8.85
CA HIS A 14 10.88 -21.75 -9.91
C HIS A 14 11.65 -20.56 -9.37
N VAL A 15 12.78 -20.27 -9.97
CA VAL A 15 13.53 -19.03 -9.71
C VAL A 15 12.85 -17.94 -10.51
N LEU A 16 12.40 -16.91 -9.83
CA LEU A 16 11.83 -15.75 -10.51
C LEU A 16 12.95 -14.99 -11.21
N PRO A 17 12.69 -14.37 -12.38
CA PRO A 17 13.67 -13.51 -13.04
C PRO A 17 14.12 -12.37 -12.16
N ASP A 18 15.33 -11.85 -12.37
CA ASP A 18 15.77 -10.63 -11.71
C ASP A 18 14.84 -9.46 -12.04
N GLY A 19 14.64 -8.57 -11.07
CA GLY A 19 13.82 -7.37 -11.26
C GLY A 19 12.32 -7.57 -11.13
N ILE A 20 11.85 -8.70 -10.62
CA ILE A 20 10.44 -8.93 -10.32
C ILE A 20 9.93 -7.90 -9.32
N ILE A 21 8.75 -7.37 -9.62
CA ILE A 21 8.02 -6.41 -8.79
C ILE A 21 6.70 -7.03 -8.35
N ASP A 22 6.44 -7.06 -7.04
CA ASP A 22 5.08 -7.31 -6.52
C ASP A 22 4.28 -6.02 -6.65
N THR A 23 3.25 -6.01 -7.46
CA THR A 23 2.50 -4.80 -7.79
C THR A 23 1.27 -4.58 -6.91
N GLN A 24 0.97 -5.50 -5.98
CA GLN A 24 -0.16 -5.31 -5.06
C GLN A 24 0.01 -6.10 -3.77
N SER A 25 0.38 -5.38 -2.72
CA SER A 25 0.42 -5.90 -1.36
C SER A 25 -0.25 -4.93 -0.39
N HIS A 26 -0.66 -5.45 0.76
CA HIS A 26 -1.15 -4.67 1.89
C HIS A 26 -0.31 -4.99 3.11
N ILE A 27 0.14 -3.96 3.81
CA ILE A 27 0.85 -4.10 5.07
C ILE A 27 -0.05 -3.59 6.21
N TYR A 28 0.01 -4.28 7.32
CA TYR A 28 -0.69 -3.91 8.53
C TYR A 28 0.33 -3.82 9.66
N ALA A 29 0.21 -2.81 10.51
CA ALA A 29 1.09 -2.66 11.65
C ALA A 29 0.26 -2.38 12.92
N PRO A 30 0.61 -3.00 14.05
CA PRO A 30 -0.17 -2.90 15.28
C PRO A 30 -0.25 -1.48 15.85
N ASP A 31 0.74 -0.64 15.55
CA ASP A 31 0.83 0.74 16.02
C ASP A 31 -0.11 1.69 15.24
N PHE A 32 -0.76 1.20 14.18
CA PHE A 32 -1.70 1.98 13.37
C PHE A 32 -3.12 1.46 13.57
N PRO A 33 -3.98 2.23 14.23
CA PRO A 33 -5.35 1.80 14.52
C PRO A 33 -6.20 1.73 13.25
N VAL A 34 -7.16 0.82 13.23
CA VAL A 34 -8.20 0.79 12.22
C VAL A 34 -9.05 2.05 12.26
N MET A 35 -9.48 2.51 11.11
CA MET A 35 -10.34 3.67 10.99
C MET A 35 -11.82 3.28 11.01
N PRO A 36 -12.70 4.12 11.55
CA PRO A 36 -14.14 3.89 11.51
C PRO A 36 -14.64 3.63 10.08
N GLY A 37 -15.48 2.62 9.91
CA GLY A 37 -16.02 2.21 8.61
C GLY A 37 -15.17 1.19 7.85
N GLY A 38 -13.94 0.96 8.25
CA GLY A 38 -13.08 -0.08 7.69
C GLY A 38 -13.30 -1.44 8.35
N PRO A 39 -12.87 -2.53 7.71
CA PRO A 39 -12.82 -3.84 8.33
C PRO A 39 -11.78 -3.87 9.45
N GLY A 40 -11.93 -4.82 10.40
CA GLY A 40 -10.91 -5.08 11.42
C GLY A 40 -9.57 -5.53 10.80
N LEU A 41 -8.51 -5.46 11.60
CA LEU A 41 -7.22 -5.99 11.17
C LEU A 41 -7.29 -7.51 11.00
N PRO A 42 -6.64 -8.07 9.98
CA PRO A 42 -6.63 -9.51 9.76
C PRO A 42 -5.88 -10.23 10.90
N ILE A 43 -6.31 -11.45 11.18
CA ILE A 43 -5.62 -12.31 12.15
C ILE A 43 -4.21 -12.61 11.63
N GLY A 44 -3.21 -12.46 12.51
CA GLY A 44 -1.81 -12.73 12.17
C GLY A 44 -1.22 -11.74 11.18
N MET A 45 -1.57 -10.47 11.34
CA MET A 45 -1.15 -9.33 10.51
C MET A 45 0.24 -9.49 9.88
N PRO A 46 0.34 -9.45 8.56
CA PRO A 46 1.63 -9.41 7.87
C PRO A 46 2.24 -8.03 8.02
N ASP A 47 3.19 -7.90 8.93
CA ASP A 47 3.97 -6.68 9.10
C ASP A 47 5.04 -6.51 8.01
N GLU A 48 5.70 -5.35 7.99
CA GLU A 48 6.71 -5.02 7.01
C GLU A 48 7.91 -5.98 7.06
N LYS A 49 8.27 -6.51 8.24
CA LYS A 49 9.40 -7.44 8.41
C LYS A 49 9.10 -8.80 7.83
N GLN A 50 7.88 -9.30 8.08
CA GLN A 50 7.42 -10.57 7.51
C GLN A 50 7.33 -10.48 5.98
N TYR A 51 6.85 -9.35 5.47
CA TYR A 51 6.75 -9.13 4.04
C TYR A 51 8.13 -9.02 3.38
N ARG A 52 9.10 -8.34 3.99
CA ARG A 52 10.50 -8.35 3.49
C ARG A 52 11.09 -9.75 3.41
N ARG A 53 10.85 -10.59 4.43
CA ARG A 53 11.31 -11.99 4.40
C ARG A 53 10.68 -12.77 3.26
N LEU A 54 9.39 -12.56 3.02
CA LEU A 54 8.69 -13.17 1.89
C LEU A 54 9.28 -12.71 0.56
N CYS A 55 9.50 -11.41 0.37
CA CYS A 55 10.14 -10.86 -0.82
C CYS A 55 11.52 -11.47 -1.05
N SER A 56 12.38 -11.50 -0.03
CA SER A 56 13.69 -12.14 -0.10
C SER A 56 13.61 -13.61 -0.48
N TRP A 57 12.68 -14.35 0.11
CA TRP A 57 12.51 -15.76 -0.15
C TRP A 57 12.03 -16.04 -1.58
N LEU A 58 11.18 -15.18 -2.14
CA LEU A 58 10.66 -15.28 -3.51
C LEU A 58 11.56 -14.64 -4.56
N GLY A 59 12.57 -13.85 -4.19
CA GLY A 59 13.39 -13.09 -5.13
C GLY A 59 12.71 -11.83 -5.65
N ILE A 60 11.71 -11.30 -4.94
CA ILE A 60 11.05 -10.02 -5.26
C ILE A 60 11.96 -8.88 -4.86
N SER A 61 12.32 -8.02 -5.79
CA SER A 61 13.24 -6.91 -5.58
C SER A 61 12.57 -5.59 -5.24
N LYS A 62 11.37 -5.37 -5.76
CA LYS A 62 10.59 -4.13 -5.55
C LYS A 62 9.13 -4.45 -5.31
N THR A 63 8.41 -3.49 -4.72
CA THR A 63 6.98 -3.67 -4.43
C THR A 63 6.19 -2.38 -4.61
N VAL A 64 4.91 -2.53 -4.96
CA VAL A 64 3.91 -1.48 -4.86
C VAL A 64 2.95 -1.85 -3.72
N ILE A 65 2.93 -1.03 -2.69
CA ILE A 65 2.12 -1.24 -1.50
C ILE A 65 0.88 -0.36 -1.57
N THR A 66 -0.27 -0.99 -1.54
CA THR A 66 -1.56 -0.28 -1.57
C THR A 66 -2.10 -0.11 -0.15
N VAL A 67 -2.59 1.08 0.19
CA VAL A 67 -3.24 1.30 1.50
C VAL A 67 -4.33 0.26 1.75
N ALA A 68 -4.33 -0.35 2.92
CA ALA A 68 -5.34 -1.33 3.28
C ALA A 68 -6.68 -0.68 3.63
N ASN A 69 -7.79 -1.35 3.30
CA ASN A 69 -9.13 -0.82 3.58
C ASN A 69 -9.41 -0.61 5.08
N ALA A 70 -8.71 -1.33 5.96
CA ALA A 70 -8.78 -1.13 7.41
C ALA A 70 -8.40 0.31 7.84
N TYR A 71 -7.54 0.96 7.09
CA TYR A 71 -7.07 2.33 7.35
C TYR A 71 -7.88 3.40 6.63
N GLN A 72 -8.81 3.03 5.75
CA GLN A 72 -9.71 3.95 5.05
C GLN A 72 -8.96 5.12 4.39
N ARG A 73 -9.11 6.33 4.93
CA ARG A 73 -8.50 7.58 4.42
C ARG A 73 -7.18 7.91 5.09
N ASN A 74 -6.75 7.10 6.05
CA ASN A 74 -5.48 7.31 6.75
C ASN A 74 -4.36 6.56 6.02
N ASN A 75 -3.36 7.29 5.56
CA ASN A 75 -2.20 6.74 4.86
C ASN A 75 -0.98 6.56 5.79
N ASP A 76 -1.07 6.83 7.08
CA ASP A 76 0.09 6.87 7.98
C ASP A 76 0.86 5.54 8.01
N CYS A 77 0.15 4.41 8.06
CA CYS A 77 0.76 3.09 7.99
C CYS A 77 1.50 2.88 6.67
N LEU A 78 0.88 3.23 5.54
CA LEU A 78 1.51 3.14 4.22
C LEU A 78 2.78 3.99 4.15
N LEU A 79 2.71 5.26 4.56
CA LEU A 79 3.85 6.18 4.53
C LEU A 79 4.97 5.74 5.46
N HIS A 80 4.65 5.16 6.62
CA HIS A 80 5.64 4.53 7.50
C HIS A 80 6.38 3.40 6.78
N VAL A 81 5.64 2.49 6.17
CA VAL A 81 6.22 1.34 5.46
C VAL A 81 7.06 1.78 4.27
N LEU A 82 6.63 2.79 3.51
CA LEU A 82 7.44 3.32 2.40
C LEU A 82 8.79 3.89 2.88
N ARG A 83 8.82 4.56 4.03
CA ARG A 83 10.09 5.03 4.62
C ARG A 83 11.02 3.86 4.96
N GLU A 84 10.48 2.78 5.51
CA GLU A 84 11.25 1.58 5.86
C GLU A 84 11.79 0.85 4.62
N PHE A 85 11.05 0.84 3.51
CA PHE A 85 11.44 0.19 2.26
C PHE A 85 12.32 1.08 1.37
N GLY A 86 12.25 2.40 1.52
CA GLY A 86 13.03 3.34 0.74
C GLY A 86 12.79 3.22 -0.77
N ALA A 87 13.87 3.11 -1.53
CA ALA A 87 13.80 3.03 -3.01
C ALA A 87 13.14 1.75 -3.55
N ASP A 88 12.99 0.71 -2.71
CA ASP A 88 12.46 -0.58 -3.12
C ASP A 88 10.93 -0.65 -3.09
N ALA A 89 10.26 0.38 -2.59
CA ALA A 89 8.81 0.44 -2.58
C ALA A 89 8.24 1.72 -3.18
N ARG A 90 7.02 1.60 -3.70
CA ARG A 90 6.13 2.72 -4.06
C ARG A 90 4.76 2.47 -3.46
N GLY A 91 3.98 3.55 -3.29
CA GLY A 91 2.70 3.49 -2.61
C GLY A 91 1.52 3.88 -3.49
N VAL A 92 0.39 3.20 -3.27
CA VAL A 92 -0.93 3.60 -3.77
C VAL A 92 -1.78 4.00 -2.58
N ALA A 93 -2.10 5.28 -2.47
CA ALA A 93 -2.72 5.90 -1.31
C ALA A 93 -4.22 6.17 -1.49
N ALA A 94 -4.95 6.30 -0.39
CA ALA A 94 -6.29 6.87 -0.42
C ALA A 94 -6.18 8.41 -0.49
N ILE A 95 -6.41 8.99 -1.66
CA ILE A 95 -6.24 10.41 -1.92
C ILE A 95 -7.61 11.10 -1.96
N SER A 96 -7.76 12.18 -1.18
CA SER A 96 -8.99 12.96 -1.19
C SER A 96 -9.19 13.65 -2.55
N PRO A 97 -10.40 13.63 -3.12
CA PRO A 97 -10.72 14.40 -4.33
C PRO A 97 -10.51 15.91 -4.15
N ASN A 98 -10.50 16.38 -2.90
CA ASN A 98 -10.29 17.79 -2.56
C ASN A 98 -8.88 18.07 -2.03
N ILE A 99 -7.93 17.16 -2.26
CA ILE A 99 -6.53 17.36 -1.84
C ILE A 99 -5.96 18.61 -2.48
N THR A 100 -5.17 19.37 -1.73
CA THR A 100 -4.44 20.51 -2.28
C THR A 100 -3.23 20.04 -3.07
N ASP A 101 -2.77 20.82 -4.05
CA ASP A 101 -1.59 20.47 -4.85
C ASP A 101 -0.35 20.33 -3.94
N GLN A 102 -0.20 21.19 -2.94
CA GLN A 102 0.88 21.08 -1.97
C GLN A 102 0.84 19.75 -1.19
N SER A 103 -0.33 19.31 -0.75
CA SER A 103 -0.47 18.03 -0.03
C SER A 103 -0.25 16.85 -0.95
N LEU A 104 -0.67 16.96 -2.22
CA LEU A 104 -0.44 15.93 -3.22
C LEU A 104 1.06 15.79 -3.53
N MET A 105 1.76 16.88 -3.74
CA MET A 105 3.22 16.87 -3.94
C MET A 105 3.96 16.27 -2.74
N ALA A 106 3.53 16.57 -1.51
CA ALA A 106 4.11 15.98 -0.32
C ALA A 106 3.90 14.45 -0.22
N LEU A 107 2.83 13.91 -0.78
CA LEU A 107 2.63 12.46 -0.91
C LEU A 107 3.55 11.86 -2.00
N ILE A 108 3.67 12.53 -3.15
CA ILE A 108 4.56 12.11 -4.24
C ILE A 108 6.01 12.04 -3.75
N ASP A 109 6.48 13.05 -3.04
CA ASP A 109 7.83 13.10 -2.45
C ASP A 109 8.09 11.95 -1.48
N GLN A 110 7.04 11.40 -0.87
CA GLN A 110 7.10 10.24 0.01
C GLN A 110 6.95 8.89 -0.73
N GLY A 111 6.96 8.90 -2.07
CA GLY A 111 6.93 7.67 -2.89
C GLY A 111 5.53 7.21 -3.26
N ILE A 112 4.50 8.03 -3.13
CA ILE A 112 3.15 7.72 -3.64
C ILE A 112 3.14 7.93 -5.15
N VAL A 113 2.68 6.92 -5.89
CA VAL A 113 2.62 6.88 -7.36
C VAL A 113 1.22 6.60 -7.90
N GLY A 114 0.24 6.42 -7.01
CA GLY A 114 -1.12 6.14 -7.43
C GLY A 114 -2.15 6.44 -6.35
N ALA A 115 -3.40 6.54 -6.76
CA ALA A 115 -4.56 6.72 -5.90
C ALA A 115 -5.44 5.47 -5.89
N ARG A 116 -5.89 5.08 -4.69
CA ARG A 116 -6.85 4.00 -4.53
C ARG A 116 -8.26 4.56 -4.41
N ILE A 117 -9.14 4.07 -5.27
CA ILE A 117 -10.59 4.27 -5.18
C ILE A 117 -11.23 2.93 -4.89
N MET A 118 -12.18 2.91 -3.97
CA MET A 118 -12.87 1.70 -3.58
C MET A 118 -14.36 1.98 -3.47
N ASP A 119 -15.10 1.65 -4.53
CA ASP A 119 -16.56 1.82 -4.60
C ASP A 119 -17.29 0.63 -3.96
N LEU A 120 -17.01 0.41 -2.68
CA LEU A 120 -17.62 -0.61 -1.86
C LEU A 120 -18.26 0.04 -0.63
N HIS A 121 -19.25 -0.62 -0.05
CA HIS A 121 -19.78 -0.23 1.25
C HIS A 121 -18.63 -0.22 2.28
N GLY A 122 -18.42 0.92 2.93
CA GLY A 122 -17.26 1.12 3.82
C GLY A 122 -15.94 1.41 3.12
N GLY A 123 -15.94 1.64 1.79
CA GLY A 123 -14.76 2.11 1.07
C GLY A 123 -14.46 3.59 1.32
N ALA A 124 -13.19 3.98 1.24
CA ALA A 124 -12.74 5.34 1.54
C ALA A 124 -13.29 6.38 0.57
N TYR A 125 -13.32 6.06 -0.71
CA TYR A 125 -13.79 6.90 -1.81
C TYR A 125 -14.48 6.04 -2.86
N ASN A 126 -15.44 6.62 -3.58
CA ASN A 126 -16.22 5.94 -4.61
C ASN A 126 -15.98 6.54 -6.00
N PHE A 127 -16.54 5.92 -7.03
CA PHE A 127 -16.36 6.33 -8.42
C PHE A 127 -16.86 7.75 -8.74
N SER A 128 -17.78 8.32 -7.97
CA SER A 128 -18.22 9.71 -8.20
C SER A 128 -17.10 10.73 -7.99
N HIS A 129 -16.04 10.36 -7.30
CA HIS A 129 -14.88 11.21 -7.03
C HIS A 129 -13.78 11.12 -8.11
N ILE A 130 -13.84 10.13 -9.02
CA ILE A 130 -12.77 9.85 -10.00
C ILE A 130 -12.46 11.07 -10.85
N LYS A 131 -13.47 11.71 -11.41
CA LYS A 131 -13.28 12.80 -12.37
C LYS A 131 -12.43 13.95 -11.80
N ASN A 132 -12.69 14.34 -10.57
CA ASN A 132 -11.93 15.42 -9.92
C ASN A 132 -10.50 14.97 -9.58
N LEU A 133 -10.35 13.70 -9.20
CA LEU A 133 -9.06 13.12 -8.85
C LEU A 133 -8.20 12.92 -10.10
N ASP A 134 -8.78 12.44 -11.20
CA ASP A 134 -8.10 12.23 -12.47
C ASP A 134 -7.46 13.52 -13.00
N GLN A 135 -8.18 14.63 -12.97
CA GLN A 135 -7.65 15.93 -13.39
C GLN A 135 -6.42 16.35 -12.57
N LYS A 136 -6.41 16.11 -11.27
CA LYS A 136 -5.31 16.47 -10.38
C LYS A 136 -4.13 15.52 -10.49
N THR A 137 -4.39 14.24 -10.56
CA THR A 137 -3.33 13.22 -10.61
C THR A 137 -2.63 13.21 -11.95
N SER A 138 -3.36 13.40 -13.06
CA SER A 138 -2.77 13.50 -14.38
C SER A 138 -1.84 14.71 -14.52
N ALA A 139 -2.20 15.84 -13.90
CA ALA A 139 -1.35 17.02 -13.88
C ALA A 139 -0.05 16.82 -13.05
N ASN A 140 0.01 15.83 -12.17
CA ASN A 140 1.12 15.55 -11.28
C ASN A 140 1.77 14.17 -11.54
N GLU A 141 1.54 13.56 -12.69
CA GLU A 141 2.13 12.26 -13.11
C GLU A 141 1.80 11.09 -12.19
N LEU A 142 0.65 11.11 -11.52
CA LEU A 142 0.17 10.00 -10.72
C LEU A 142 -0.78 9.08 -11.52
N MET A 143 -0.73 7.78 -11.24
CA MET A 143 -1.71 6.80 -11.76
C MET A 143 -2.93 6.69 -10.81
N ILE A 144 -4.09 6.43 -11.39
CA ILE A 144 -5.34 6.08 -10.68
C ILE A 144 -5.62 4.60 -10.85
#